data_faa37165219ac703c34dd54448c03bc6
#
_entry.id   faa37165219ac703c34dd54448c03bc6
#
_cell.length_a   1.000
_cell.length_b   1.000
_cell.length_c   1.000
_cell.angle_alpha   90.00
_cell.angle_beta   90.00
_cell.angle_gamma   90.00
#
_symmetry.space_group_name_H-M   'P 1'
#
loop_
_entity.id
_entity.type
_entity.pdbx_description
1 polymer ?
#
loop_
_entity_poly.entity_id
_entity_poly.type
_entity_poly.pdbx_seq_one_letter_code
_entity_poly.pdbx_strand_id
1 'polypeptide(L)'
;MKIHRLAAVAALGFAAVLPMSIPTSAVADTCGVNLAAPQVITAVRALPPHPRTGRAWSSNPASFQGNFNPCATLSTALVTVDGATGSSPVTALMFHYGDYLGTATSEAHGFTSLDRERTTDDTVVLDYKIPGACNACSPAAVDTVRYQWQGDHVVMLDPAPSGE
;
A
#
# COMPACT_ATOMS: atom_id res chain seq x y z
N MET A 1 18.92 -11.15 86.72
CA MET A 1 19.67 -11.56 85.53
C MET A 1 18.74 -11.36 84.32
N LYS A 2 18.86 -10.24 83.61
CA LYS A 2 17.97 -9.87 82.46
C LYS A 2 18.73 -10.10 81.14
N ILE A 3 18.23 -10.98 80.32
CA ILE A 3 18.78 -11.29 78.98
C ILE A 3 18.05 -10.45 77.97
N HIS A 4 18.78 -9.52 77.34
CA HIS A 4 18.23 -8.77 76.16
C HIS A 4 18.49 -9.55 74.89
N ARG A 5 17.40 -9.84 74.14
CA ARG A 5 17.46 -10.40 72.82
C ARG A 5 17.49 -9.24 71.83
N LEU A 6 18.56 -9.16 71.02
CA LEU A 6 18.65 -8.29 69.87
C LEU A 6 17.90 -8.94 68.68
N ALA A 7 16.95 -8.26 68.12
CA ALA A 7 16.31 -8.64 66.88
C ALA A 7 17.05 -7.97 65.68
N ALA A 8 17.60 -8.76 64.79
CA ALA A 8 18.20 -8.29 63.56
C ALA A 8 17.09 -8.13 62.51
N VAL A 9 16.91 -6.89 62.01
CA VAL A 9 16.01 -6.58 60.89
C VAL A 9 16.82 -6.71 59.62
N ALA A 10 16.49 -7.71 58.75
CA ALA A 10 17.04 -7.84 57.42
C ALA A 10 16.25 -6.95 56.47
N ALA A 11 16.87 -5.92 55.90
CA ALA A 11 16.30 -5.09 54.85
C ALA A 11 16.50 -5.79 53.46
N LEU A 12 15.40 -6.26 52.90
CA LEU A 12 15.37 -6.76 51.48
C LEU A 12 15.30 -5.56 50.54
N GLY A 13 16.42 -5.26 49.90
CA GLY A 13 16.46 -4.26 48.83
C GLY A 13 15.81 -4.79 47.54
N PHE A 14 14.68 -4.23 47.16
CA PHE A 14 14.07 -4.44 45.84
C PHE A 14 14.82 -3.57 44.83
N ALA A 15 15.60 -4.23 43.91
CA ALA A 15 16.18 -3.56 42.76
C ALA A 15 15.06 -3.38 41.71
N ALA A 16 14.61 -2.15 41.51
CA ALA A 16 13.68 -1.80 40.44
C ALA A 16 14.42 -1.82 39.10
N VAL A 17 14.15 -2.83 38.27
CA VAL A 17 14.60 -2.87 36.87
C VAL A 17 13.70 -1.96 36.05
N LEU A 18 14.20 -0.77 35.68
CA LEU A 18 13.50 0.13 34.75
C LEU A 18 13.59 -0.43 33.34
N PRO A 19 12.48 -0.55 32.61
CA PRO A 19 12.53 -0.94 31.20
C PRO A 19 13.24 0.14 30.39
N MET A 20 14.37 -0.19 29.77
CA MET A 20 15.01 0.66 28.78
C MET A 20 14.13 0.71 27.54
N SER A 21 13.40 1.79 27.33
CA SER A 21 12.74 2.10 26.07
C SER A 21 13.80 2.45 25.04
N ILE A 22 14.04 1.56 24.08
CA ILE A 22 14.89 1.82 22.92
C ILE A 22 14.10 2.81 22.04
N PRO A 23 14.60 4.02 21.76
CA PRO A 23 13.94 4.91 20.81
C PRO A 23 13.99 4.26 19.44
N THR A 24 12.82 3.87 18.91
CA THR A 24 12.69 3.50 17.49
C THR A 24 12.88 4.79 16.69
N SER A 25 14.01 4.94 16.03
CA SER A 25 14.22 6.05 15.10
C SER A 25 13.21 5.89 13.96
N ALA A 26 12.17 6.74 13.96
CA ALA A 26 11.31 6.88 12.79
C ALA A 26 12.18 7.43 11.66
N VAL A 27 12.38 6.64 10.62
CA VAL A 27 12.97 7.15 9.38
C VAL A 27 11.92 8.12 8.83
N ALA A 28 12.29 9.40 8.73
CA ALA A 28 11.42 10.39 8.12
C ALA A 28 11.20 10.00 6.65
N ASP A 29 9.95 9.84 6.25
CA ASP A 29 9.59 9.56 4.87
C ASP A 29 10.06 10.72 3.99
N THR A 30 10.89 10.41 2.99
CA THR A 30 11.36 11.41 2.04
C THR A 30 10.29 11.60 0.98
N CYS A 31 9.84 12.85 0.77
CA CYS A 31 8.89 13.17 -0.29
C CYS A 31 9.46 12.81 -1.68
N GLY A 32 8.61 12.32 -2.54
CA GLY A 32 8.95 11.90 -3.89
C GLY A 32 8.43 10.50 -4.22
N VAL A 33 8.41 10.16 -5.50
CA VAL A 33 7.93 8.85 -5.96
C VAL A 33 8.89 7.75 -5.51
N ASN A 34 8.40 6.80 -4.70
CA ASN A 34 9.18 5.66 -4.23
C ASN A 34 8.32 4.39 -4.15
N LEU A 35 8.25 3.65 -5.23
CA LEU A 35 7.49 2.38 -5.30
C LEU A 35 8.13 1.24 -4.48
N ALA A 36 9.38 1.38 -4.04
CA ALA A 36 10.05 0.44 -3.14
C ALA A 36 9.87 0.78 -1.64
N ALA A 37 9.04 1.77 -1.33
CA ALA A 37 8.79 2.19 0.05
C ALA A 37 8.22 1.03 0.90
N PRO A 38 8.59 0.94 2.20
CA PRO A 38 8.07 -0.08 3.11
C PRO A 38 6.55 -0.13 3.17
N GLN A 39 5.86 1.01 3.06
CA GLN A 39 4.40 1.12 3.04
C GLN A 39 3.80 0.34 1.87
N VAL A 40 4.35 0.50 0.65
CA VAL A 40 3.91 -0.23 -0.55
C VAL A 40 4.12 -1.74 -0.37
N ILE A 41 5.33 -2.14 0.05
CA ILE A 41 5.66 -3.55 0.26
C ILE A 41 4.74 -4.19 1.31
N THR A 42 4.46 -3.48 2.40
CA THR A 42 3.57 -3.96 3.46
C THR A 42 2.14 -4.13 2.94
N ALA A 43 1.63 -3.15 2.18
CA ALA A 43 0.30 -3.20 1.58
C ALA A 43 0.17 -4.39 0.60
N VAL A 44 1.17 -4.61 -0.25
CA VAL A 44 1.19 -5.75 -1.19
C VAL A 44 1.15 -7.10 -0.45
N ARG A 45 1.94 -7.24 0.62
CA ARG A 45 1.98 -8.48 1.43
C ARG A 45 0.69 -8.76 2.18
N ALA A 46 -0.10 -7.73 2.46
CA ALA A 46 -1.40 -7.86 3.12
C ALA A 46 -2.53 -8.28 2.16
N LEU A 47 -2.31 -8.21 0.84
CA LEU A 47 -3.32 -8.62 -0.13
C LEU A 47 -3.52 -10.14 -0.12
N PRO A 48 -4.77 -10.62 -0.15
CA PRO A 48 -5.03 -12.03 -0.40
C PRO A 48 -4.57 -12.40 -1.83
N PRO A 49 -4.22 -13.66 -2.08
CA PRO A 49 -3.92 -14.12 -3.44
C PRO A 49 -5.04 -13.76 -4.41
N HIS A 50 -4.71 -13.52 -5.68
CA HIS A 50 -5.69 -13.17 -6.71
C HIS A 50 -6.78 -14.26 -6.81
N PRO A 51 -8.08 -13.95 -6.66
CA PRO A 51 -9.13 -14.94 -6.41
C PRO A 51 -9.32 -15.92 -7.57
N ARG A 52 -9.18 -15.47 -8.82
CA ARG A 52 -9.38 -16.32 -10.00
C ARG A 52 -8.17 -17.19 -10.34
N THR A 53 -6.95 -16.75 -10.04
CA THR A 53 -5.72 -17.47 -10.41
C THR A 53 -5.04 -18.16 -9.24
N GLY A 54 -5.38 -17.79 -8.00
CA GLY A 54 -4.69 -18.26 -6.79
C GLY A 54 -3.24 -17.75 -6.65
N ARG A 55 -2.77 -16.88 -7.57
CA ARG A 55 -1.38 -16.41 -7.58
C ARG A 55 -1.17 -15.31 -6.55
N ALA A 56 -0.01 -15.32 -5.93
CA ALA A 56 0.44 -14.23 -5.07
C ALA A 56 0.70 -12.96 -5.89
N TRP A 57 0.52 -11.81 -5.27
CA TRP A 57 0.94 -10.53 -5.83
C TRP A 57 2.46 -10.42 -5.77
N SER A 58 3.06 -9.88 -6.82
CA SER A 58 4.50 -9.69 -6.88
C SER A 58 4.97 -8.77 -5.75
N SER A 59 5.97 -9.20 -5.01
CA SER A 59 6.63 -8.38 -4.01
C SER A 59 7.91 -7.71 -4.53
N ASN A 60 8.19 -7.82 -5.83
CA ASN A 60 9.33 -7.20 -6.48
C ASN A 60 9.03 -5.76 -6.89
N PRO A 61 9.59 -4.74 -6.22
CA PRO A 61 9.34 -3.33 -6.55
C PRO A 61 9.68 -2.94 -7.98
N ALA A 62 10.60 -3.65 -8.63
CA ALA A 62 10.97 -3.39 -10.02
C ALA A 62 9.83 -3.66 -11.02
N SER A 63 8.81 -4.44 -10.61
CA SER A 63 7.60 -4.69 -11.41
C SER A 63 6.47 -3.70 -11.13
N PHE A 64 6.60 -2.84 -10.12
CA PHE A 64 5.56 -1.89 -9.75
C PHE A 64 5.56 -0.68 -10.67
N GLN A 65 4.37 -0.14 -10.89
CA GLN A 65 4.16 1.12 -11.57
C GLN A 65 3.35 2.05 -10.65
N GLY A 66 3.24 3.32 -11.01
CA GLY A 66 2.47 4.25 -10.20
C GLY A 66 3.22 5.51 -9.84
N ASN A 67 2.70 6.23 -8.85
CA ASN A 67 3.23 7.49 -8.34
C ASN A 67 3.28 7.54 -6.80
N PHE A 68 3.34 6.40 -6.11
CA PHE A 68 3.36 6.41 -4.65
C PHE A 68 4.36 7.43 -4.12
N ASN A 69 3.85 8.34 -3.31
CA ASN A 69 4.59 9.40 -2.65
C ASN A 69 3.99 9.61 -1.25
N PRO A 70 4.77 9.44 -0.17
CA PRO A 70 4.26 9.55 1.19
C PRO A 70 3.83 10.98 1.57
N CYS A 71 4.13 11.98 0.74
CA CYS A 71 3.72 13.37 0.97
C CYS A 71 2.54 13.80 0.08
N ALA A 72 2.10 12.97 -0.85
CA ALA A 72 0.96 13.29 -1.70
C ALA A 72 -0.36 13.06 -0.98
N THR A 73 -1.32 13.94 -1.22
CA THR A 73 -2.69 13.79 -0.71
C THR A 73 -3.32 12.50 -1.17
N LEU A 74 -3.09 12.10 -2.44
CA LEU A 74 -3.49 10.79 -2.96
C LEU A 74 -2.43 10.27 -3.93
N SER A 75 -2.02 9.02 -3.75
CA SER A 75 -1.07 8.37 -4.65
C SER A 75 -1.41 6.88 -4.82
N THR A 76 -0.79 6.23 -5.81
CA THR A 76 -1.07 4.83 -6.13
C THR A 76 0.18 4.03 -6.45
N ALA A 77 0.10 2.72 -6.16
CA ALA A 77 1.02 1.71 -6.66
C ALA A 77 0.23 0.61 -7.41
N LEU A 78 0.57 0.38 -8.66
CA LEU A 78 0.02 -0.66 -9.50
C LEU A 78 0.86 -1.92 -9.36
N VAL A 79 0.22 -3.01 -8.95
CA VAL A 79 0.89 -4.29 -8.66
C VAL A 79 0.25 -5.41 -9.46
N THR A 80 1.07 -6.28 -10.02
CA THR A 80 0.63 -7.45 -10.76
C THR A 80 0.98 -8.74 -10.02
N VAL A 81 0.47 -9.88 -10.48
CA VAL A 81 0.78 -11.19 -9.89
C VAL A 81 2.20 -11.66 -10.23
N ASP A 82 2.76 -12.54 -9.43
CA ASP A 82 4.06 -13.14 -9.72
C ASP A 82 4.06 -13.86 -11.07
N GLY A 83 5.14 -13.68 -11.85
CA GLY A 83 5.28 -14.23 -13.21
C GLY A 83 4.22 -13.70 -14.19
N ALA A 84 3.84 -12.43 -14.04
CA ALA A 84 2.87 -11.77 -14.90
C ALA A 84 3.32 -11.69 -16.36
N THR A 85 2.33 -11.66 -17.24
CA THR A 85 2.44 -11.34 -18.67
C THR A 85 1.67 -10.05 -18.96
N GLY A 86 1.68 -9.54 -20.17
CA GLY A 86 1.04 -8.26 -20.50
C GLY A 86 -0.46 -8.18 -20.22
N SER A 87 -1.17 -9.31 -20.17
CA SER A 87 -2.61 -9.36 -19.86
C SER A 87 -2.93 -9.82 -18.42
N SER A 88 -1.90 -9.96 -17.58
CA SER A 88 -2.12 -10.39 -16.20
C SER A 88 -2.88 -9.35 -15.39
N PRO A 89 -3.61 -9.77 -14.35
CA PRO A 89 -4.33 -8.85 -13.48
C PRO A 89 -3.38 -7.84 -12.82
N VAL A 90 -3.83 -6.60 -12.77
CA VAL A 90 -3.18 -5.49 -12.06
C VAL A 90 -4.15 -4.95 -11.04
N THR A 91 -3.71 -4.74 -9.81
CA THR A 91 -4.45 -4.03 -8.78
C THR A 91 -3.79 -2.69 -8.47
N ALA A 92 -4.59 -1.65 -8.27
CA ALA A 92 -4.13 -0.32 -7.89
C ALA A 92 -4.33 -0.13 -6.39
N LEU A 93 -3.24 -0.04 -5.64
CA LEU A 93 -3.22 0.26 -4.22
C LEU A 93 -3.28 1.78 -4.04
N MET A 94 -4.21 2.29 -3.24
CA MET A 94 -4.41 3.71 -2.99
C MET A 94 -3.81 4.11 -1.65
N PHE A 95 -3.17 5.28 -1.60
CA PHE A 95 -2.49 5.79 -0.40
C PHE A 95 -2.79 7.27 -0.19
N HIS A 96 -3.04 7.65 1.06
CA HIS A 96 -3.18 9.04 1.51
C HIS A 96 -2.03 9.38 2.47
N TYR A 97 -1.18 10.32 2.08
CA TYR A 97 0.04 10.66 2.85
C TYR A 97 0.85 9.43 3.31
N GLY A 98 0.94 8.41 2.43
CA GLY A 98 1.65 7.16 2.71
C GLY A 98 0.84 6.09 3.40
N ASP A 99 -0.31 6.39 3.97
CA ASP A 99 -1.21 5.42 4.60
C ASP A 99 -2.02 4.65 3.56
N TYR A 100 -2.02 3.32 3.67
CA TYR A 100 -2.75 2.44 2.76
C TYR A 100 -4.26 2.50 3.01
N LEU A 101 -5.03 2.83 1.98
CA LEU A 101 -6.48 2.98 2.04
C LEU A 101 -7.26 1.75 1.52
N GLY A 102 -6.62 0.89 0.74
CA GLY A 102 -7.28 -0.19 0.03
C GLY A 102 -6.98 -0.18 -1.47
N THR A 103 -7.75 -0.95 -2.24
CA THR A 103 -7.63 -1.02 -3.70
C THR A 103 -8.62 -0.07 -4.38
N ALA A 104 -8.23 0.46 -5.56
CA ALA A 104 -9.07 1.37 -6.34
C ALA A 104 -10.40 0.71 -6.79
N THR A 105 -10.35 -0.58 -7.11
CA THR A 105 -11.48 -1.41 -7.50
C THR A 105 -11.51 -2.69 -6.68
N SER A 106 -12.67 -3.31 -6.52
CA SER A 106 -12.81 -4.60 -5.82
C SER A 106 -12.17 -5.76 -6.59
N GLU A 107 -12.06 -5.63 -7.90
CA GLU A 107 -11.44 -6.61 -8.79
C GLU A 107 -10.21 -6.02 -9.45
N ALA A 108 -9.26 -6.89 -9.78
CA ALA A 108 -8.06 -6.52 -10.53
C ALA A 108 -8.34 -6.61 -12.03
N HIS A 109 -7.89 -5.61 -12.77
CA HIS A 109 -8.10 -5.53 -14.22
C HIS A 109 -6.76 -5.66 -14.96
N GLY A 110 -6.72 -6.45 -16.03
CA GLY A 110 -5.58 -6.46 -16.96
C GLY A 110 -5.40 -5.08 -17.63
N PHE A 111 -4.20 -4.81 -18.12
CA PHE A 111 -3.88 -3.59 -18.89
C PHE A 111 -4.19 -2.25 -18.18
N THR A 112 -4.23 -2.25 -16.84
CA THR A 112 -4.37 -1.03 -16.04
C THR A 112 -3.07 -0.24 -16.03
N SER A 113 -3.15 1.06 -16.26
CA SER A 113 -2.00 1.98 -16.21
C SER A 113 -2.35 3.32 -15.58
N LEU A 114 -1.34 3.99 -15.01
CA LEU A 114 -1.49 5.35 -14.48
C LEU A 114 -1.39 6.35 -15.62
N ASP A 115 -2.40 7.22 -15.77
CA ASP A 115 -2.29 8.44 -16.57
C ASP A 115 -1.56 9.51 -15.76
N ARG A 116 -0.27 9.66 -16.02
CA ARG A 116 0.59 10.60 -15.28
C ARG A 116 0.29 12.06 -15.59
N GLU A 117 -0.20 12.34 -16.79
CA GLU A 117 -0.44 13.70 -17.25
C GLU A 117 -1.68 14.30 -16.60
N ARG A 118 -2.70 13.48 -16.34
CA ARG A 118 -3.95 13.88 -15.70
C ARG A 118 -3.99 13.67 -14.18
N THR A 119 -3.04 12.92 -13.65
CA THR A 119 -2.90 12.69 -12.20
C THR A 119 -2.34 13.94 -11.51
N THR A 120 -2.96 14.34 -10.40
CA THR A 120 -2.54 15.48 -9.56
C THR A 120 -2.14 15.02 -8.16
N ASP A 121 -1.91 15.96 -7.23
CA ASP A 121 -1.60 15.64 -5.83
C ASP A 121 -2.76 14.96 -5.09
N ASP A 122 -4.00 15.30 -5.41
CA ASP A 122 -5.22 14.81 -4.75
C ASP A 122 -6.05 13.84 -5.62
N THR A 123 -5.67 13.66 -6.88
CA THR A 123 -6.44 12.90 -7.86
C THR A 123 -5.55 11.93 -8.63
N VAL A 124 -5.85 10.65 -8.54
CA VAL A 124 -5.23 9.58 -9.33
C VAL A 124 -6.12 9.26 -10.53
N VAL A 125 -5.54 9.22 -11.72
CA VAL A 125 -6.24 8.87 -12.97
C VAL A 125 -5.70 7.54 -13.50
N LEU A 126 -6.59 6.56 -13.66
CA LEU A 126 -6.24 5.23 -14.17
C LEU A 126 -6.92 4.99 -15.51
N ASP A 127 -6.15 4.44 -16.44
CA ASP A 127 -6.66 3.92 -17.70
C ASP A 127 -6.77 2.40 -17.63
N TYR A 128 -7.96 1.89 -17.92
CA TYR A 128 -8.29 0.48 -18.02
C TYR A 128 -8.53 0.16 -19.49
N LYS A 129 -7.55 -0.50 -20.15
CA LYS A 129 -7.67 -0.80 -21.58
C LYS A 129 -8.43 -2.09 -21.79
N ILE A 130 -9.44 -2.02 -22.62
CA ILE A 130 -10.22 -3.17 -23.09
C ILE A 130 -9.50 -3.76 -24.30
N PRO A 131 -9.08 -5.04 -24.25
CA PRO A 131 -8.38 -5.68 -25.38
C PRO A 131 -9.17 -5.57 -26.68
N GLY A 132 -8.46 -5.31 -27.80
CA GLY A 132 -9.00 -5.38 -29.13
C GLY A 132 -8.96 -6.82 -29.70
N ALA A 133 -8.68 -6.94 -30.97
CA ALA A 133 -8.59 -8.24 -31.66
C ALA A 133 -7.50 -9.17 -31.09
N CYS A 134 -6.47 -8.60 -30.44
CA CYS A 134 -5.44 -9.33 -29.71
C CYS A 134 -4.87 -8.46 -28.59
N ASN A 135 -4.19 -9.08 -27.61
CA ASN A 135 -3.60 -8.38 -26.46
C ASN A 135 -2.52 -7.35 -26.83
N ALA A 136 -1.84 -7.53 -27.96
CA ALA A 136 -0.83 -6.62 -28.48
C ALA A 136 -1.37 -5.65 -29.54
N CYS A 137 -2.65 -5.77 -29.89
CA CYS A 137 -3.32 -4.87 -30.84
C CYS A 137 -3.73 -3.56 -30.15
N SER A 138 -4.18 -2.58 -30.94
CA SER A 138 -4.83 -1.39 -30.38
C SER A 138 -6.02 -1.80 -29.52
N PRO A 139 -6.22 -1.20 -28.35
CA PRO A 139 -7.37 -1.50 -27.51
C PRO A 139 -8.68 -1.18 -28.25
N ALA A 140 -9.73 -1.94 -27.96
CA ALA A 140 -11.08 -1.67 -28.46
C ALA A 140 -11.65 -0.41 -27.83
N ALA A 141 -11.34 -0.18 -26.54
CA ALA A 141 -11.71 1.00 -25.79
C ALA A 141 -10.72 1.22 -24.62
N VAL A 142 -10.80 2.40 -24.00
CA VAL A 142 -10.10 2.72 -22.77
C VAL A 142 -11.09 3.40 -21.84
N ASP A 143 -11.33 2.80 -20.67
CA ASP A 143 -12.08 3.42 -19.61
C ASP A 143 -11.10 4.20 -18.74
N THR A 144 -11.26 5.51 -18.70
CA THR A 144 -10.46 6.38 -17.85
C THR A 144 -11.25 6.72 -16.60
N VAL A 145 -10.71 6.38 -15.44
CA VAL A 145 -11.38 6.57 -14.15
C VAL A 145 -10.53 7.44 -13.24
N ARG A 146 -11.14 8.51 -12.72
CA ARG A 146 -10.55 9.41 -11.75
C ARG A 146 -10.95 9.00 -10.34
N TYR A 147 -9.97 8.97 -9.46
CA TYR A 147 -10.13 8.74 -8.03
C TYR A 147 -9.63 9.97 -7.30
N GLN A 148 -10.46 10.62 -6.52
CA GLN A 148 -10.10 11.85 -5.82
C GLN A 148 -10.26 11.71 -4.31
N TRP A 149 -9.30 12.26 -3.56
CA TRP A 149 -9.44 12.39 -2.13
C TRP A 149 -10.45 13.50 -1.79
N GLN A 150 -11.50 13.16 -1.05
CA GLN A 150 -12.53 14.11 -0.63
C GLN A 150 -12.80 13.97 0.87
N GLY A 151 -12.34 14.96 1.61
CA GLY A 151 -12.52 15.01 3.05
C GLY A 151 -11.75 13.91 3.78
N ASP A 152 -12.31 12.74 3.90
CA ASP A 152 -11.79 11.61 4.65
C ASP A 152 -11.76 10.28 3.89
N HIS A 153 -12.10 10.28 2.59
CA HIS A 153 -12.13 9.07 1.77
C HIS A 153 -11.84 9.34 0.29
N VAL A 154 -11.60 8.27 -0.47
CA VAL A 154 -11.44 8.32 -1.92
C VAL A 154 -12.81 8.20 -2.59
N VAL A 155 -13.11 9.12 -3.50
CA VAL A 155 -14.30 9.09 -4.34
C VAL A 155 -13.92 8.74 -5.78
N MET A 156 -14.58 7.74 -6.34
CA MET A 156 -14.52 7.45 -7.77
C MET A 156 -15.43 8.44 -8.51
N LEU A 157 -14.86 9.26 -9.37
CA LEU A 157 -15.59 10.36 -10.06
C LEU A 157 -16.23 9.91 -11.38
N ASP A 158 -15.80 8.81 -11.95
CA ASP A 158 -16.28 8.29 -13.23
C ASP A 158 -16.93 6.90 -13.01
N PRO A 159 -17.68 6.38 -13.97
CA PRO A 159 -18.19 5.01 -13.89
C PRO A 159 -17.07 3.99 -13.64
N ALA A 160 -17.40 2.94 -12.89
CA ALA A 160 -16.45 1.84 -12.69
C ALA A 160 -15.99 1.28 -14.05
N PRO A 161 -14.72 0.84 -14.17
CA PRO A 161 -14.23 0.29 -15.42
C PRO A 161 -15.09 -0.91 -15.83
N SER A 162 -15.40 -1.01 -17.12
CA SER A 162 -16.07 -2.17 -17.67
C SER A 162 -15.11 -3.37 -17.53
N GLY A 163 -15.42 -4.22 -16.57
CA GLY A 163 -14.68 -5.45 -16.33
C GLY A 163 -15.03 -6.47 -17.40
N GLU A 164 -14.10 -7.35 -17.70
CA GLU A 164 -14.12 -8.50 -18.57
C GLU A 164 -15.43 -9.13 -18.93
#